data_a9fb2da182e6e850e5a77a0803b5843a
#
_entry.id   a9fb2da182e6e850e5a77a0803b5843a
#
_cell.length_a   1.000
_cell.length_b   1.000
_cell.length_c   1.000
_cell.angle_alpha   90.00
_cell.angle_beta   90.00
_cell.angle_gamma   90.00
#
_symmetry.space_group_name_H-M   'P 1'
#
loop_
_entity.id
_entity.type
_entity.pdbx_description
1 polymer ?
#
loop_
_entity_poly.entity_id
_entity_poly.type
_entity_poly.pdbx_seq_one_letter_code
_entity_poly.pdbx_strand_id
1 'polypeptide(L)'
;MDVVTAMVISTVIAIICELIRYRNLKEVLATFKLFFEGMGKILVSVVSLIVCGEFFAQGLIKSGAMGTLITAADQAGFGLAAMVIVGGLILWLMAFIMGSGNAAFFSFAPLVPPIAKTLGVSTVSLIFPLQVLVSFGRVSSPITAALIAISGIAGVSSFQVAKRTCIPMFVATIVSYAAYFLFWYHP
;
A
#
# COMPACT_ATOMS: atom_id res chain seq x y z
N MET A 1 -13.92 -12.29 -15.66
CA MET A 1 -13.06 -13.30 -15.02
C MET A 1 -12.62 -12.72 -13.71
N ASP A 2 -12.86 -13.41 -12.60
CA ASP A 2 -12.48 -12.92 -11.29
C ASP A 2 -10.95 -13.03 -11.11
N VAL A 3 -10.33 -12.09 -10.40
CA VAL A 3 -8.87 -12.04 -10.19
C VAL A 3 -8.35 -13.34 -9.56
N VAL A 4 -9.10 -13.89 -8.61
CA VAL A 4 -8.75 -15.15 -7.94
C VAL A 4 -8.70 -16.31 -8.94
N THR A 5 -9.70 -16.40 -9.82
CA THR A 5 -9.76 -17.43 -10.87
C THR A 5 -8.59 -17.30 -11.85
N ALA A 6 -8.23 -16.08 -12.24
CA ALA A 6 -7.08 -15.83 -13.11
C ALA A 6 -5.76 -16.25 -12.46
N MET A 7 -5.58 -15.94 -11.17
CA MET A 7 -4.39 -16.34 -10.41
C MET A 7 -4.29 -17.87 -10.26
N VAL A 8 -5.38 -18.56 -9.97
CA VAL A 8 -5.39 -20.02 -9.88
C VAL A 8 -5.03 -20.66 -11.21
N ILE A 9 -5.64 -20.21 -12.32
CA ILE A 9 -5.33 -20.71 -13.66
C ILE A 9 -3.86 -20.48 -14.01
N SER A 10 -3.33 -19.28 -13.75
CA SER A 10 -1.92 -18.95 -14.00
C SER A 10 -0.98 -19.83 -13.21
N THR A 11 -1.32 -20.12 -11.95
CA THR A 11 -0.54 -21.01 -11.08
C THR A 11 -0.53 -22.43 -11.61
N VAL A 12 -1.68 -22.96 -12.04
CA VAL A 12 -1.79 -24.30 -12.64
C VAL A 12 -0.96 -24.40 -13.93
N ILE A 13 -1.05 -23.38 -14.80
CA ILE A 13 -0.26 -23.34 -16.04
C ILE A 13 1.24 -23.32 -15.72
N ALA A 14 1.67 -22.51 -14.75
CA ALA A 14 3.06 -22.44 -14.34
C ALA A 14 3.59 -23.79 -13.87
N ILE A 15 2.79 -24.52 -13.07
CA ILE A 15 3.13 -25.86 -12.56
C ILE A 15 3.28 -26.85 -13.72
N ILE A 16 2.35 -26.82 -14.69
CA ILE A 16 2.43 -27.70 -15.87
C ILE A 16 3.69 -27.39 -16.67
N CYS A 17 4.02 -26.11 -16.88
CA CYS A 17 5.23 -25.71 -17.59
C CYS A 17 6.49 -26.17 -16.85
N GLU A 18 6.54 -26.07 -15.52
CA GLU A 18 7.67 -26.57 -14.73
C GLU A 18 7.78 -28.10 -14.80
N LEU A 19 6.66 -28.82 -14.77
CA LEU A 19 6.65 -30.28 -14.89
C LEU A 19 7.24 -30.73 -16.25
N ILE A 20 6.88 -30.04 -17.32
CA ILE A 20 7.40 -30.30 -18.66
C ILE A 20 8.90 -29.97 -18.75
N ARG A 21 9.34 -28.88 -18.10
CA ARG A 21 10.71 -28.39 -18.13
C ARG A 21 11.69 -29.26 -17.34
N TYR A 22 11.34 -29.58 -16.11
CA TYR A 22 12.24 -30.31 -15.20
C TYR A 22 12.13 -31.83 -15.30
N ARG A 23 11.01 -32.37 -15.78
CA ARG A 23 10.71 -33.81 -15.85
C ARG A 23 11.01 -34.59 -14.56
N ASN A 24 11.08 -33.88 -13.44
CA ASN A 24 11.42 -34.42 -12.12
C ASN A 24 10.39 -33.96 -11.10
N LEU A 25 9.60 -34.91 -10.60
CA LEU A 25 8.52 -34.64 -9.64
C LEU A 25 9.03 -34.01 -8.33
N LYS A 26 10.25 -34.33 -7.89
CA LYS A 26 10.82 -33.79 -6.66
C LYS A 26 11.09 -32.28 -6.75
N GLU A 27 11.58 -31.81 -7.89
CA GLU A 27 11.83 -30.38 -8.15
C GLU A 27 10.50 -29.59 -8.17
N VAL A 28 9.50 -30.14 -8.87
CA VAL A 28 8.18 -29.51 -8.95
C VAL A 28 7.51 -29.45 -7.57
N LEU A 29 7.60 -30.51 -6.76
CA LEU A 29 7.09 -30.51 -5.39
C LEU A 29 7.84 -29.52 -4.47
N ALA A 30 9.13 -29.33 -4.66
CA ALA A 30 9.91 -28.32 -3.94
C ALA A 30 9.45 -26.88 -4.29
N THR A 31 9.20 -26.59 -5.56
CA THR A 31 8.64 -25.30 -6.00
C THR A 31 7.24 -25.09 -5.43
N PHE A 32 6.40 -26.11 -5.41
CA PHE A 32 5.08 -26.07 -4.79
C PHE A 32 5.14 -25.72 -3.30
N LYS A 33 6.05 -26.36 -2.57
CA LYS A 33 6.28 -26.08 -1.14
C LYS A 33 6.71 -24.62 -0.94
N LEU A 34 7.64 -24.12 -1.76
CA LEU A 34 8.10 -22.73 -1.70
C LEU A 34 6.98 -21.73 -1.97
N PHE A 35 6.08 -22.05 -2.91
CA PHE A 35 4.90 -21.24 -3.22
C PHE A 35 3.96 -21.13 -2.00
N PHE A 36 3.61 -22.24 -1.35
CA PHE A 36 2.76 -22.23 -0.17
C PHE A 36 3.41 -21.56 1.05
N GLU A 37 4.72 -21.74 1.23
CA GLU A 37 5.48 -21.01 2.26
C GLU A 37 5.44 -19.50 2.02
N GLY A 38 5.58 -19.05 0.76
CA GLY A 38 5.44 -17.66 0.36
C GLY A 38 4.04 -17.12 0.63
N MET A 39 3.01 -17.86 0.23
CA MET A 39 1.61 -17.52 0.54
C MET A 39 1.37 -17.40 2.06
N GLY A 40 1.87 -18.35 2.85
CA GLY A 40 1.74 -18.32 4.30
C GLY A 40 2.37 -17.07 4.92
N LYS A 41 3.55 -16.68 4.48
CA LYS A 41 4.21 -15.44 4.94
C LYS A 41 3.41 -14.19 4.61
N ILE A 42 2.87 -14.10 3.39
CA ILE A 42 2.03 -12.96 2.97
C ILE A 42 0.72 -12.97 3.77
N LEU A 43 0.09 -14.12 3.94
CA LEU A 43 -1.15 -14.25 4.72
C LEU A 43 -0.95 -13.77 6.15
N VAL A 44 0.10 -14.22 6.83
CA VAL A 44 0.40 -13.79 8.20
C VAL A 44 0.70 -12.29 8.25
N SER A 45 1.50 -11.74 7.36
CA SER A 45 1.89 -10.33 7.42
C SER A 45 0.77 -9.38 7.00
N VAL A 46 0.06 -9.66 5.91
CA VAL A 46 -0.96 -8.75 5.36
C VAL A 46 -2.29 -8.89 6.11
N VAL A 47 -2.75 -10.12 6.32
CA VAL A 47 -4.04 -10.35 7.00
C VAL A 47 -3.97 -9.90 8.46
N SER A 48 -2.86 -10.15 9.17
CA SER A 48 -2.69 -9.66 10.53
C SER A 48 -2.73 -8.13 10.61
N LEU A 49 -2.11 -7.42 9.65
CA LEU A 49 -2.17 -5.96 9.59
C LEU A 49 -3.59 -5.45 9.35
N ILE A 50 -4.33 -6.08 8.44
CA ILE A 50 -5.72 -5.69 8.15
C ILE A 50 -6.59 -5.91 9.39
N VAL A 51 -6.48 -7.09 10.03
CA VAL A 51 -7.26 -7.41 11.24
C VAL A 51 -6.93 -6.46 12.38
N CYS A 52 -5.66 -6.22 12.67
CA CYS A 52 -5.25 -5.25 13.70
C CYS A 52 -5.73 -3.84 13.38
N GLY A 53 -5.63 -3.42 12.13
CA GLY A 53 -6.14 -2.12 11.67
C GLY A 53 -7.65 -1.99 11.85
N GLU A 54 -8.42 -3.04 11.54
CA GLU A 54 -9.86 -3.08 11.73
C GLU A 54 -10.25 -3.00 13.23
N PHE A 55 -9.57 -3.76 14.10
CA PHE A 55 -9.77 -3.65 15.54
C PHE A 55 -9.49 -2.24 16.07
N PHE A 56 -8.41 -1.62 15.59
CA PHE A 56 -8.05 -0.26 15.96
C PHE A 56 -9.11 0.75 15.50
N ALA A 57 -9.57 0.63 14.24
CA ALA A 57 -10.62 1.47 13.68
C ALA A 57 -11.93 1.36 14.47
N GLN A 58 -12.36 0.13 14.79
CA GLN A 58 -13.55 -0.12 15.60
C GLN A 58 -13.40 0.43 17.03
N GLY A 59 -12.21 0.34 17.61
CA GLY A 59 -11.90 0.97 18.91
C GLY A 59 -12.08 2.47 18.88
N LEU A 60 -11.55 3.17 17.87
CA LEU A 60 -11.68 4.60 17.68
C LEU A 60 -13.15 5.05 17.44
N ILE A 61 -13.90 4.26 16.67
CA ILE A 61 -15.32 4.54 16.41
C ILE A 61 -16.13 4.40 17.69
N LYS A 62 -15.98 3.30 18.43
CA LYS A 62 -16.72 3.00 19.65
C LYS A 62 -16.37 3.94 20.81
N SER A 63 -15.13 4.42 20.89
CA SER A 63 -14.72 5.42 21.89
C SER A 63 -15.23 6.83 21.61
N GLY A 64 -15.81 7.09 20.41
CA GLY A 64 -16.19 8.42 19.96
C GLY A 64 -15.02 9.31 19.52
N ALA A 65 -13.78 8.82 19.67
CA ALA A 65 -12.58 9.58 19.31
C ALA A 65 -12.55 9.96 17.82
N MET A 66 -13.10 9.11 16.96
CA MET A 66 -13.22 9.41 15.53
C MET A 66 -14.13 10.63 15.29
N GLY A 67 -15.28 10.70 15.95
CA GLY A 67 -16.21 11.82 15.81
C GLY A 67 -15.61 13.14 16.30
N THR A 68 -14.92 13.12 17.44
CA THR A 68 -14.25 14.33 17.97
C THR A 68 -13.11 14.82 17.08
N LEU A 69 -12.31 13.90 16.52
CA LEU A 69 -11.24 14.24 15.61
C LEU A 69 -11.77 14.86 14.30
N ILE A 70 -12.85 14.29 13.76
CA ILE A 70 -13.44 14.78 12.50
C ILE A 70 -14.11 16.14 12.71
N THR A 71 -14.87 16.31 13.82
CA THR A 71 -15.48 17.62 14.13
C THR A 71 -14.42 18.69 14.39
N ALA A 72 -13.34 18.36 15.08
CA ALA A 72 -12.22 19.29 15.27
C ALA A 72 -11.55 19.67 13.95
N ALA A 73 -11.37 18.71 13.05
CA ALA A 73 -10.81 18.94 11.71
C ALA A 73 -11.75 19.82 10.85
N ASP A 74 -13.04 19.58 10.90
CA ASP A 74 -14.05 20.36 10.16
C ASP A 74 -14.15 21.79 10.68
N GLN A 75 -14.14 21.99 12.00
CA GLN A 75 -14.12 23.31 12.63
C GLN A 75 -12.84 24.11 12.32
N ALA A 76 -11.72 23.40 12.10
CA ALA A 76 -10.46 24.00 11.67
C ALA A 76 -10.39 24.29 10.17
N GLY A 77 -11.47 24.03 9.41
CA GLY A 77 -11.51 24.17 7.95
C GLY A 77 -10.75 23.07 7.20
N PHE A 78 -10.43 21.98 7.90
CA PHE A 78 -9.75 20.81 7.31
C PHE A 78 -10.79 19.85 6.69
N GLY A 79 -11.31 20.21 5.51
CA GLY A 79 -12.18 19.33 4.73
C GLY A 79 -11.43 18.19 4.03
N LEU A 80 -12.06 17.60 3.01
CA LEU A 80 -11.49 16.51 2.20
C LEU A 80 -10.06 16.81 1.72
N ALA A 81 -9.78 18.03 1.28
CA ALA A 81 -8.48 18.44 0.77
C ALA A 81 -7.36 18.24 1.81
N ALA A 82 -7.58 18.69 3.04
CA ALA A 82 -6.59 18.55 4.10
C ALA A 82 -6.40 17.09 4.50
N MET A 83 -7.47 16.28 4.56
CA MET A 83 -7.36 14.85 4.84
C MET A 83 -6.52 14.13 3.76
N VAL A 84 -6.69 14.46 2.50
CA VAL A 84 -5.90 13.89 1.40
C VAL A 84 -4.45 14.34 1.48
N ILE A 85 -4.19 15.65 1.72
CA ILE A 85 -2.82 16.18 1.79
C ILE A 85 -2.09 15.66 3.02
N VAL A 86 -2.65 15.87 4.21
CA VAL A 86 -1.98 15.52 5.47
C VAL A 86 -1.90 14.00 5.63
N GLY A 87 -3.02 13.28 5.43
CA GLY A 87 -3.05 11.83 5.50
C GLY A 87 -2.13 11.19 4.46
N GLY A 88 -2.11 11.71 3.25
CA GLY A 88 -1.22 11.24 2.19
C GLY A 88 0.27 11.49 2.50
N LEU A 89 0.63 12.63 3.06
CA LEU A 89 2.00 12.91 3.47
C LEU A 89 2.45 12.03 4.64
N ILE A 90 1.58 11.81 5.62
CA ILE A 90 1.86 10.88 6.73
C ILE A 90 2.09 9.47 6.20
N LEU A 91 1.21 8.98 5.34
CA LEU A 91 1.33 7.65 4.75
C LEU A 91 2.54 7.53 3.83
N TRP A 92 2.86 8.58 3.06
CA TRP A 92 4.08 8.65 2.26
C TRP A 92 5.33 8.50 3.14
N LEU A 93 5.37 9.24 4.25
CA LEU A 93 6.48 9.21 5.20
C LEU A 93 6.57 7.84 5.90
N MET A 94 5.45 7.28 6.33
CA MET A 94 5.41 5.93 6.91
C MET A 94 5.92 4.87 5.93
N ALA A 95 5.46 4.91 4.67
CA ALA A 95 5.92 3.99 3.64
C ALA A 95 7.42 4.15 3.35
N PHE A 96 7.92 5.37 3.38
CA PHE A 96 9.35 5.68 3.25
C PHE A 96 10.17 5.10 4.41
N ILE A 97 9.74 5.31 5.66
CA ILE A 97 10.45 4.80 6.85
C ILE A 97 10.38 3.29 6.95
N MET A 98 9.22 2.69 6.65
CA MET A 98 9.02 1.24 6.74
C MET A 98 9.58 0.47 5.54
N GLY A 99 9.83 1.12 4.41
CA GLY A 99 10.20 0.48 3.15
C GLY A 99 9.08 -0.41 2.56
N SER A 100 7.88 -0.33 3.12
CA SER A 100 6.73 -1.15 2.75
C SER A 100 5.46 -0.31 2.60
N GLY A 101 5.03 -0.13 1.35
CA GLY A 101 3.77 0.57 1.07
C GLY A 101 2.54 -0.22 1.56
N ASN A 102 2.58 -1.54 1.45
CA ASN A 102 1.47 -2.38 1.90
C ASN A 102 1.24 -2.26 3.41
N ALA A 103 2.32 -2.30 4.21
CA ALA A 103 2.22 -2.16 5.65
C ALA A 103 1.65 -0.79 6.06
N ALA A 104 2.14 0.30 5.46
CA ALA A 104 1.64 1.63 5.72
C ALA A 104 0.18 1.79 5.28
N PHE A 105 -0.19 1.30 4.11
CA PHE A 105 -1.54 1.42 3.57
C PHE A 105 -2.55 0.59 4.36
N PHE A 106 -2.30 -0.69 4.58
CA PHE A 106 -3.25 -1.57 5.25
C PHE A 106 -3.44 -1.26 6.73
N SER A 107 -2.48 -0.61 7.39
CA SER A 107 -2.69 -0.10 8.76
C SER A 107 -3.68 1.07 8.81
N PHE A 108 -3.80 1.85 7.74
CA PHE A 108 -4.66 3.02 7.66
C PHE A 108 -5.98 2.78 6.90
N ALA A 109 -6.00 1.87 5.94
CA ALA A 109 -7.13 1.61 5.05
C ALA A 109 -8.47 1.35 5.79
N PRO A 110 -8.53 0.64 6.93
CA PRO A 110 -9.76 0.45 7.68
C PRO A 110 -10.37 1.73 8.25
N LEU A 111 -9.58 2.79 8.41
CA LEU A 111 -10.06 4.10 8.88
C LEU A 111 -10.72 4.93 7.78
N VAL A 112 -10.44 4.63 6.50
CA VAL A 112 -10.91 5.45 5.38
C VAL A 112 -12.44 5.43 5.21
N PRO A 113 -13.15 4.28 5.26
CA PRO A 113 -14.59 4.25 5.06
C PRO A 113 -15.37 5.09 6.09
N PRO A 114 -15.11 5.00 7.42
CA PRO A 114 -15.79 5.84 8.39
C PRO A 114 -15.47 7.34 8.22
N ILE A 115 -14.23 7.69 7.88
CA ILE A 115 -13.84 9.08 7.59
C ILE A 115 -14.58 9.60 6.34
N ALA A 116 -14.59 8.84 5.26
CA ALA A 116 -15.29 9.21 4.01
C ALA A 116 -16.79 9.42 4.26
N LYS A 117 -17.42 8.54 5.04
CA LYS A 117 -18.84 8.66 5.42
C LYS A 117 -19.13 9.95 6.20
N THR A 118 -18.25 10.34 7.11
CA THR A 118 -18.44 11.56 7.92
C THR A 118 -18.22 12.82 7.10
N LEU A 119 -17.28 12.79 6.16
CA LEU A 119 -17.02 13.90 5.23
C LEU A 119 -18.05 13.98 4.08
N GLY A 120 -19.00 13.01 3.98
CA GLY A 120 -19.99 12.99 2.92
C GLY A 120 -19.42 12.69 1.53
N VAL A 121 -18.23 12.08 1.46
CA VAL A 121 -17.53 11.78 0.21
C VAL A 121 -17.46 10.29 -0.08
N SER A 122 -17.17 9.92 -1.33
CA SER A 122 -16.99 8.52 -1.65
C SER A 122 -15.69 7.97 -1.04
N THR A 123 -15.71 6.72 -0.58
CA THR A 123 -14.51 6.05 -0.06
C THR A 123 -13.39 5.99 -1.11
N VAL A 124 -13.76 5.88 -2.39
CA VAL A 124 -12.80 5.82 -3.50
C VAL A 124 -12.05 7.15 -3.64
N SER A 125 -12.75 8.29 -3.50
CA SER A 125 -12.14 9.62 -3.59
C SER A 125 -11.06 9.84 -2.51
N LEU A 126 -11.18 9.18 -1.37
CA LEU A 126 -10.18 9.27 -0.30
C LEU A 126 -9.08 8.20 -0.44
N ILE A 127 -9.45 6.98 -0.77
CA ILE A 127 -8.51 5.83 -0.80
C ILE A 127 -7.55 5.91 -1.98
N PHE A 128 -8.01 6.37 -3.13
CA PHE A 128 -7.22 6.40 -4.36
C PHE A 128 -5.97 7.28 -4.25
N PRO A 129 -6.06 8.58 -3.87
CA PRO A 129 -4.88 9.44 -3.73
C PRO A 129 -3.93 8.92 -2.64
N LEU A 130 -4.45 8.41 -1.52
CA LEU A 130 -3.64 7.86 -0.44
C LEU A 130 -2.81 6.66 -0.89
N GLN A 131 -3.39 5.75 -1.68
CA GLN A 131 -2.69 4.58 -2.23
C GLN A 131 -1.57 4.97 -3.20
N VAL A 132 -1.81 5.96 -4.04
CA VAL A 132 -0.79 6.48 -4.98
C VAL A 132 0.41 7.06 -4.21
N LEU A 133 0.13 7.86 -3.20
CA LEU A 133 1.17 8.52 -2.39
C LEU A 133 1.99 7.54 -1.57
N VAL A 134 1.36 6.53 -0.99
CA VAL A 134 2.05 5.41 -0.32
C VAL A 134 3.02 4.71 -1.26
N SER A 135 2.63 4.51 -2.52
CA SER A 135 3.48 3.87 -3.52
C SER A 135 4.73 4.70 -3.83
N PHE A 136 4.62 6.03 -3.91
CA PHE A 136 5.76 6.91 -4.10
C PHE A 136 6.69 6.94 -2.88
N GLY A 137 6.14 6.96 -1.67
CA GLY A 137 6.92 6.87 -0.43
C GLY A 137 7.75 5.59 -0.36
N ARG A 138 7.12 4.45 -0.68
CA ARG A 138 7.81 3.16 -0.74
C ARG A 138 8.95 3.14 -1.74
N VAL A 139 8.74 3.64 -2.96
CA VAL A 139 9.76 3.64 -4.03
C VAL A 139 10.94 4.54 -3.68
N SER A 140 10.71 5.57 -2.88
CA SER A 140 11.77 6.47 -2.38
C SER A 140 12.60 5.88 -1.24
N SER A 141 12.14 4.80 -0.61
CA SER A 141 12.76 4.26 0.61
C SER A 141 14.05 3.49 0.32
N PRO A 142 15.15 3.78 1.03
CA PRO A 142 16.43 3.07 0.87
C PRO A 142 16.40 1.63 1.39
N ILE A 143 15.41 1.27 2.20
CA ILE A 143 15.25 -0.07 2.80
C ILE A 143 14.24 -0.95 2.07
N THR A 144 13.66 -0.47 0.96
CA THR A 144 12.78 -1.30 0.13
C THR A 144 13.56 -2.45 -0.50
N ALA A 145 13.03 -3.67 -0.40
CA ALA A 145 13.69 -4.87 -0.90
C ALA A 145 14.12 -4.78 -2.37
N ALA A 146 13.28 -4.17 -3.22
CA ALA A 146 13.60 -3.96 -4.63
C ALA A 146 14.83 -3.04 -4.81
N LEU A 147 14.92 -1.96 -4.02
CA LEU A 147 16.04 -1.03 -4.11
C LEU A 147 17.33 -1.66 -3.60
N ILE A 148 17.26 -2.45 -2.53
CA ILE A 148 18.39 -3.21 -2.00
C ILE A 148 18.90 -4.20 -3.04
N ALA A 149 18.00 -4.95 -3.70
CA ALA A 149 18.37 -5.90 -4.75
C ALA A 149 19.05 -5.21 -5.95
N ILE A 150 18.45 -4.12 -6.44
CA ILE A 150 19.01 -3.35 -7.57
C ILE A 150 20.37 -2.74 -7.21
N SER A 151 20.52 -2.17 -6.02
CA SER A 151 21.78 -1.58 -5.55
C SER A 151 22.88 -2.62 -5.39
N GLY A 152 22.52 -3.84 -4.94
CA GLY A 152 23.43 -4.96 -4.83
C GLY A 152 23.97 -5.42 -6.20
N ILE A 153 23.10 -5.50 -7.22
CA ILE A 153 23.49 -5.85 -8.59
C ILE A 153 24.35 -4.74 -9.22
N ALA A 154 23.99 -3.47 -8.96
CA ALA A 154 24.71 -2.31 -9.52
C ALA A 154 26.02 -1.98 -8.78
N GLY A 155 26.32 -2.64 -7.65
CA GLY A 155 27.51 -2.38 -6.85
C GLY A 155 27.53 -0.99 -6.20
N VAL A 156 26.36 -0.41 -5.94
CA VAL A 156 26.19 0.92 -5.33
C VAL A 156 25.40 0.85 -4.02
N SER A 157 25.53 1.89 -3.18
CA SER A 157 24.75 1.93 -1.93
C SER A 157 23.26 2.19 -2.21
N SER A 158 22.37 1.49 -1.47
CA SER A 158 20.92 1.71 -1.52
C SER A 158 20.53 3.17 -1.26
N PHE A 159 21.27 3.86 -0.38
CA PHE A 159 21.07 5.29 -0.11
C PHE A 159 21.37 6.17 -1.31
N GLN A 160 22.39 5.84 -2.11
CA GLN A 160 22.70 6.59 -3.33
C GLN A 160 21.61 6.45 -4.38
N VAL A 161 21.04 5.25 -4.51
CA VAL A 161 19.90 5.01 -5.41
C VAL A 161 18.66 5.73 -4.90
N ALA A 162 18.34 5.60 -3.61
CA ALA A 162 17.20 6.26 -2.98
C ALA A 162 17.25 7.79 -3.14
N LYS A 163 18.42 8.42 -2.93
CA LYS A 163 18.60 9.85 -3.12
C LYS A 163 18.23 10.30 -4.55
N ARG A 164 18.57 9.51 -5.55
CA ARG A 164 18.23 9.80 -6.96
C ARG A 164 16.74 9.57 -7.24
N THR A 165 16.14 8.56 -6.63
CA THR A 165 14.72 8.22 -6.81
C THR A 165 13.79 9.17 -6.05
N CYS A 166 14.24 9.70 -4.90
CA CYS A 166 13.46 10.59 -4.04
C CYS A 166 12.99 11.85 -4.79
N ILE A 167 13.87 12.46 -5.58
CA ILE A 167 13.55 13.71 -6.32
C ILE A 167 12.40 13.49 -7.31
N PRO A 168 12.46 12.53 -8.27
CA PRO A 168 11.36 12.32 -9.20
C PRO A 168 10.08 11.84 -8.50
N MET A 169 10.18 11.07 -7.40
CA MET A 169 8.99 10.65 -6.65
C MET A 169 8.34 11.82 -5.90
N PHE A 170 9.12 12.78 -5.41
CA PHE A 170 8.57 13.98 -4.80
C PHE A 170 7.85 14.85 -5.84
N VAL A 171 8.42 15.03 -7.03
CA VAL A 171 7.76 15.70 -8.14
C VAL A 171 6.48 14.96 -8.55
N ALA A 172 6.53 13.63 -8.67
CA ALA A 172 5.36 12.81 -8.96
C ALA A 172 4.25 12.97 -7.90
N THR A 173 4.63 13.12 -6.61
CA THR A 173 3.69 13.40 -5.52
C THR A 173 2.96 14.72 -5.75
N ILE A 174 3.69 15.79 -6.07
CA ILE A 174 3.10 17.12 -6.34
C ILE A 174 2.17 17.06 -7.56
N VAL A 175 2.62 16.43 -8.65
CA VAL A 175 1.82 16.29 -9.88
C VAL A 175 0.56 15.47 -9.61
N SER A 176 0.65 14.40 -8.83
CA SER A 176 -0.49 13.57 -8.48
C SER A 176 -1.52 14.32 -7.62
N TYR A 177 -1.07 15.14 -6.68
CA TYR A 177 -1.97 16.03 -5.94
C TYR A 177 -2.64 17.04 -6.85
N ALA A 178 -1.87 17.72 -7.72
CA ALA A 178 -2.41 18.66 -8.67
C ALA A 178 -3.45 18.01 -9.59
N ALA A 179 -3.15 16.83 -10.13
CA ALA A 179 -4.07 16.08 -10.97
C ALA A 179 -5.34 15.65 -10.21
N TYR A 180 -5.18 15.19 -8.97
CA TYR A 180 -6.32 14.81 -8.13
C TYR A 180 -7.24 16.02 -7.90
N PHE A 181 -6.71 17.16 -7.50
CA PHE A 181 -7.51 18.37 -7.25
C PHE A 181 -8.11 18.96 -8.52
N LEU A 182 -7.49 18.81 -9.67
CA LEU A 182 -7.97 19.34 -10.94
C LEU A 182 -9.08 18.48 -11.56
N PHE A 183 -8.98 17.16 -11.48
CA PHE A 183 -9.83 16.23 -12.23
C PHE A 183 -10.79 15.42 -11.37
N TRP A 184 -10.48 15.22 -10.08
CA TRP A 184 -11.23 14.30 -9.23
C TRP A 184 -11.85 14.95 -7.99
N TYR A 185 -11.36 16.13 -7.61
CA TYR A 185 -11.89 16.87 -6.48
C TYR A 185 -13.20 17.56 -6.87
N HIS A 186 -14.30 16.93 -6.51
CA HIS A 186 -15.62 17.57 -6.49
C HIS A 186 -16.03 17.73 -5.03
N PRO A 187 -16.11 18.97 -4.51
CA PRO A 187 -16.57 19.26 -3.15
C PRO A 187 -18.03 18.90 -2.94
#